data_39d5193581ccf73c603e9f4355d37526
#
_entry.id   39d5193581ccf73c603e9f4355d37526
#
_cell.length_a   1.000
_cell.length_b   1.000
_cell.length_c   1.000
_cell.angle_alpha   90.00
_cell.angle_beta   90.00
_cell.angle_gamma   90.00
#
_symmetry.space_group_name_H-M   'P 1'
#
loop_
_entity.id
_entity.type
_entity.pdbx_description
1 polymer ?
#
loop_
_entity_poly.entity_id
_entity_poly.type
_entity_poly.pdbx_seq_one_letter_code
_entity_poly.pdbx_strand_id
1 'polypeptide(L)'
;RRNWVLDRMSEEGYISEEEAAAAKEKPLTTVERSGGFLKNAEYFSEEVRREINDDFGEEALYEGGLIVRTTLDPKLQNIATRVFHDEIMNYDRRHGWRGAVANIPLEKGWEEALSKVEMPGGADENWEKAVVLEVKPDKALIETSAKEKGEIPLSLLGWARRNLPKTQDVGGAPKAVSDVLHVGDVVFAEKVSQKTAEAKKLPENSYELRQVPNVEGALIALDPHTGKVLAVVGGYSFRKSQFNRATQARRQTGSAFKPFVYLTALENGYSPTDLILDAPFVLDQGAGLPKWKPVNYSKKFYGLMTLRQGIEKSRNLMTVRLAQDVGMDKICEMSKRIGVNQNLPKLLSMSLGAGDTRLIDMASAYAVIVNGGKKVEPYFIERIQNRDGKTILKQDKRSCENCNADKFENQEIPHLPDAREQIVDPLSAYQMTSILEGVAQRGTGARLRSIGRHLAGKTGTSNQNKDAWFMGFSPDLVVGVYVGFDEPRTLGRRETGAAAALPIFYGFMKEALASQPDIPFRMPQGIRLVRINHDTGKPAVPTDKSVIVEALKPDFDFDKGRQRVIGSNTEAEDENEGGEGGALFENASENSNFQLGAEY
;
A
#
# COMPACT_ATOMS: atom_id res chain seq x y z
N ARG A 1 -30.04 37.86 -9.01
CA ARG A 1 -30.93 36.70 -8.74
C ARG A 1 -31.50 36.73 -7.32
N ARG A 2 -30.70 36.95 -6.26
CA ARG A 2 -31.22 37.04 -4.88
C ARG A 2 -32.38 38.03 -4.73
N ASN A 3 -32.16 39.27 -5.18
CA ASN A 3 -33.17 40.31 -5.03
C ASN A 3 -34.51 39.95 -5.72
N TRP A 4 -34.44 39.38 -6.92
CA TRP A 4 -35.62 38.87 -7.63
C TRP A 4 -36.35 37.76 -6.85
N VAL A 5 -35.62 36.85 -6.20
CA VAL A 5 -36.24 35.82 -5.34
C VAL A 5 -36.91 36.45 -4.13
N LEU A 6 -36.30 37.46 -3.49
CA LEU A 6 -36.89 38.19 -2.37
C LEU A 6 -38.16 38.95 -2.79
N ASP A 7 -38.18 39.51 -4.01
CA ASP A 7 -39.40 40.14 -4.55
C ASP A 7 -40.53 39.12 -4.71
N ARG A 8 -40.25 37.95 -5.32
CA ARG A 8 -41.25 36.87 -5.46
C ARG A 8 -41.75 36.36 -4.10
N MET A 9 -40.84 36.18 -3.11
CA MET A 9 -41.23 35.76 -1.77
C MET A 9 -42.17 36.78 -1.09
N SER A 10 -41.96 38.08 -1.33
CA SER A 10 -42.83 39.11 -0.80
C SER A 10 -44.17 39.15 -1.53
N GLU A 11 -44.19 39.08 -2.86
CA GLU A 11 -45.39 39.05 -3.65
C GLU A 11 -46.30 37.84 -3.36
N GLU A 12 -45.68 36.67 -3.07
CA GLU A 12 -46.40 35.45 -2.74
C GLU A 12 -46.74 35.35 -1.23
N GLY A 13 -46.36 36.37 -0.41
CA GLY A 13 -46.71 36.46 1.00
C GLY A 13 -45.89 35.58 1.95
N TYR A 14 -44.73 35.06 1.50
CA TYR A 14 -43.80 34.28 2.37
C TYR A 14 -43.02 35.16 3.33
N ILE A 15 -42.75 36.43 2.95
CA ILE A 15 -42.10 37.44 3.78
C ILE A 15 -42.80 38.79 3.57
N SER A 16 -42.70 39.71 4.51
CA SER A 16 -43.22 41.07 4.35
C SER A 16 -42.36 41.92 3.40
N GLU A 17 -42.93 43.00 2.88
CA GLU A 17 -42.17 43.96 2.06
C GLU A 17 -41.00 44.59 2.82
N GLU A 18 -41.16 44.81 4.13
CA GLU A 18 -40.10 45.33 5.02
C GLU A 18 -38.97 44.33 5.19
N GLU A 19 -39.29 43.05 5.37
CA GLU A 19 -38.29 41.97 5.46
C GLU A 19 -37.54 41.81 4.15
N ALA A 20 -38.22 41.87 3.00
CA ALA A 20 -37.61 41.82 1.69
C ALA A 20 -36.65 43.00 1.45
N ALA A 21 -37.07 44.22 1.81
CA ALA A 21 -36.23 45.42 1.72
C ALA A 21 -34.99 45.30 2.59
N ALA A 22 -35.14 44.93 3.86
CA ALA A 22 -34.02 44.74 4.79
C ALA A 22 -33.05 43.62 4.34
N ALA A 23 -33.55 42.55 3.72
CA ALA A 23 -32.72 41.47 3.21
C ALA A 23 -31.93 41.86 1.94
N LYS A 24 -32.50 42.78 1.12
CA LYS A 24 -31.80 43.29 -0.08
C LYS A 24 -30.63 44.22 0.26
N GLU A 25 -30.72 44.98 1.35
CA GLU A 25 -29.67 45.87 1.82
C GLU A 25 -28.46 45.12 2.39
N LYS A 26 -28.67 43.90 2.88
CA LYS A 26 -27.54 43.10 3.40
C LYS A 26 -26.58 42.73 2.27
N PRO A 27 -25.26 42.85 2.51
CA PRO A 27 -24.27 42.41 1.52
C PRO A 27 -24.47 40.93 1.18
N LEU A 28 -24.20 40.57 -0.07
CA LEU A 28 -24.27 39.18 -0.53
C LEU A 28 -23.06 38.44 0.06
N THR A 29 -23.29 37.69 1.13
CA THR A 29 -22.29 36.81 1.69
C THR A 29 -22.49 35.41 1.14
N THR A 30 -21.51 34.89 0.43
CA THR A 30 -21.47 33.48 0.08
C THR A 30 -20.91 32.72 1.28
N VAL A 31 -21.66 31.75 1.75
CA VAL A 31 -21.08 30.75 2.66
C VAL A 31 -20.20 29.88 1.80
N GLU A 32 -18.88 29.94 1.99
CA GLU A 32 -18.04 28.88 1.47
C GLU A 32 -18.61 27.58 2.00
N ARG A 33 -19.07 26.72 1.09
CA ARG A 33 -19.36 25.35 1.48
C ARG A 33 -18.07 24.81 2.10
N SER A 34 -18.07 24.73 3.42
CA SER A 34 -17.01 24.03 4.12
C SER A 34 -17.02 22.59 3.63
N GLY A 35 -16.26 22.31 2.58
CA GLY A 35 -16.05 20.98 2.02
C GLY A 35 -15.31 20.05 3.00
N GLY A 36 -15.50 20.24 4.30
CA GLY A 36 -14.77 19.53 5.37
C GLY A 36 -14.93 18.02 5.34
N PHE A 37 -15.97 17.50 4.69
CA PHE A 37 -16.15 16.06 4.50
C PHE A 37 -15.50 15.51 3.21
N LEU A 38 -15.25 16.34 2.20
CA LEU A 38 -14.69 15.91 0.92
C LEU A 38 -13.23 16.29 0.72
N LYS A 39 -12.65 17.07 1.61
CA LYS A 39 -11.30 17.65 1.47
C LYS A 39 -10.18 16.62 1.28
N ASN A 40 -10.40 15.37 1.67
CA ASN A 40 -9.41 14.30 1.57
C ASN A 40 -9.91 13.11 0.74
N ALA A 41 -11.00 13.27 0.00
CA ALA A 41 -11.67 12.20 -0.74
C ALA A 41 -11.79 12.48 -2.25
N GLU A 42 -10.96 13.40 -2.79
CA GLU A 42 -11.03 13.82 -4.19
C GLU A 42 -10.83 12.64 -5.14
N TYR A 43 -9.83 11.78 -4.89
CA TYR A 43 -9.61 10.58 -5.70
C TYR A 43 -10.79 9.60 -5.63
N PHE A 44 -11.38 9.44 -4.45
CA PHE A 44 -12.55 8.59 -4.28
C PHE A 44 -13.76 9.15 -5.03
N SER A 45 -14.02 10.44 -4.88
CA SER A 45 -15.13 11.12 -5.54
C SER A 45 -15.00 11.11 -7.06
N GLU A 46 -13.76 11.22 -7.57
CA GLU A 46 -13.51 11.13 -9.01
C GLU A 46 -13.73 9.72 -9.56
N GLU A 47 -13.42 8.66 -8.82
CA GLU A 47 -13.77 7.29 -9.23
C GLU A 47 -15.28 7.09 -9.27
N VAL A 48 -16.01 7.59 -8.26
CA VAL A 48 -17.47 7.56 -8.24
C VAL A 48 -18.05 8.34 -9.43
N ARG A 49 -17.50 9.53 -9.74
CA ARG A 49 -17.93 10.32 -10.89
C ARG A 49 -17.73 9.57 -12.21
N ARG A 50 -16.57 8.90 -12.38
CA ARG A 50 -16.27 8.11 -13.58
C ARG A 50 -17.22 6.92 -13.72
N GLU A 51 -17.43 6.16 -12.63
CA GLU A 51 -18.33 5.01 -12.63
C GLU A 51 -19.75 5.42 -13.02
N ILE A 52 -20.27 6.55 -12.47
CA ILE A 52 -21.58 7.06 -12.85
C ILE A 52 -21.61 7.52 -14.31
N ASN A 53 -20.57 8.21 -14.78
CA ASN A 53 -20.50 8.66 -16.16
C ASN A 53 -20.46 7.50 -17.15
N ASP A 54 -19.71 6.45 -16.82
CA ASP A 54 -19.54 5.27 -17.69
C ASP A 54 -20.81 4.41 -17.75
N ASP A 55 -21.51 4.26 -16.60
CA ASP A 55 -22.70 3.41 -16.49
C ASP A 55 -24.02 4.12 -16.87
N PHE A 56 -24.13 5.42 -16.60
CA PHE A 56 -25.39 6.19 -16.75
C PHE A 56 -25.28 7.38 -17.70
N GLY A 57 -24.07 7.78 -18.09
CA GLY A 57 -23.81 8.90 -18.99
C GLY A 57 -23.77 10.27 -18.31
N GLU A 58 -23.29 11.27 -19.07
CA GLU A 58 -23.05 12.64 -18.59
C GLU A 58 -24.33 13.37 -18.16
N GLU A 59 -25.42 13.20 -18.91
CA GLU A 59 -26.72 13.81 -18.59
C GLU A 59 -27.25 13.31 -17.24
N ALA A 60 -27.21 12.02 -16.99
CA ALA A 60 -27.63 11.45 -15.71
C ALA A 60 -26.75 11.94 -14.54
N LEU A 61 -25.44 12.07 -14.76
CA LEU A 61 -24.50 12.55 -13.76
C LEU A 61 -24.75 14.00 -13.34
N TYR A 62 -24.98 14.91 -14.29
CA TYR A 62 -25.07 16.36 -13.99
C TYR A 62 -26.51 16.89 -13.90
N GLU A 63 -27.47 16.27 -14.57
CA GLU A 63 -28.84 16.73 -14.65
C GLU A 63 -29.85 15.73 -14.09
N GLY A 64 -29.46 14.47 -13.89
CA GLY A 64 -30.32 13.37 -13.45
C GLY A 64 -30.90 13.51 -12.05
N GLY A 65 -30.30 14.34 -11.18
CA GLY A 65 -30.70 14.47 -9.78
C GLY A 65 -30.48 13.19 -8.97
N LEU A 66 -29.37 12.51 -9.23
CA LEU A 66 -29.03 11.24 -8.59
C LEU A 66 -28.63 11.45 -7.13
N ILE A 67 -29.08 10.56 -6.26
CA ILE A 67 -28.62 10.42 -4.88
C ILE A 67 -27.72 9.18 -4.81
N VAL A 68 -26.43 9.40 -4.60
CA VAL A 68 -25.40 8.35 -4.61
C VAL A 68 -24.91 8.09 -3.20
N ARG A 69 -25.12 6.86 -2.71
CA ARG A 69 -24.52 6.37 -1.48
C ARG A 69 -23.24 5.60 -1.83
N THR A 70 -22.12 6.10 -1.35
CA THR A 70 -20.81 5.51 -1.57
C THR A 70 -20.40 4.57 -0.43
N THR A 71 -19.32 3.82 -0.65
CA THR A 71 -18.73 2.92 0.35
C THR A 71 -17.67 3.59 1.23
N LEU A 72 -17.38 4.88 1.00
CA LEU A 72 -16.37 5.65 1.72
C LEU A 72 -16.60 5.61 3.23
N ASP A 73 -15.55 5.26 3.97
CA ASP A 73 -15.45 5.49 5.41
C ASP A 73 -14.63 6.76 5.68
N PRO A 74 -15.26 7.87 6.12
CA PRO A 74 -14.55 9.14 6.31
C PRO A 74 -13.42 9.08 7.34
N LYS A 75 -13.54 8.22 8.36
CA LYS A 75 -12.50 8.04 9.38
C LYS A 75 -11.28 7.36 8.78
N LEU A 76 -11.49 6.25 8.06
CA LEU A 76 -10.41 5.51 7.40
C LEU A 76 -9.77 6.37 6.30
N GLN A 77 -10.55 7.13 5.54
CA GLN A 77 -10.05 8.03 4.51
C GLN A 77 -9.12 9.10 5.09
N ASN A 78 -9.54 9.75 6.19
CA ASN A 78 -8.71 10.77 6.84
C ASN A 78 -7.39 10.19 7.39
N ILE A 79 -7.44 9.00 7.98
CA ILE A 79 -6.23 8.29 8.44
C ILE A 79 -5.33 7.98 7.23
N ALA A 80 -5.91 7.44 6.14
CA ALA A 80 -5.19 7.06 4.93
C ALA A 80 -4.45 8.26 4.32
N THR A 81 -5.15 9.37 4.11
CA THR A 81 -4.57 10.58 3.52
C THR A 81 -3.44 11.13 4.37
N ARG A 82 -3.66 11.30 5.68
CA ARG A 82 -2.65 11.87 6.57
C ARG A 82 -1.41 10.98 6.67
N VAL A 83 -1.58 9.69 6.93
CA VAL A 83 -0.45 8.76 7.07
C VAL A 83 0.32 8.62 5.76
N PHE A 84 -0.40 8.60 4.63
CA PHE A 84 0.23 8.56 3.31
C PHE A 84 1.06 9.81 3.06
N HIS A 85 0.51 11.00 3.30
CA HIS A 85 1.24 12.27 3.16
C HIS A 85 2.49 12.32 4.04
N ASP A 86 2.34 11.99 5.34
CA ASP A 86 3.44 12.02 6.29
C ASP A 86 4.61 11.12 5.83
N GLU A 87 4.31 9.91 5.39
CA GLU A 87 5.36 8.95 4.98
C GLU A 87 5.95 9.26 3.60
N ILE A 88 5.19 9.82 2.67
CA ILE A 88 5.72 10.33 1.39
C ILE A 88 6.63 11.55 1.65
N MET A 89 6.26 12.45 2.55
CA MET A 89 7.11 13.54 3.00
C MET A 89 8.39 13.03 3.70
N ASN A 90 8.27 11.99 4.53
CA ASN A 90 9.41 11.35 5.19
C ASN A 90 10.37 10.72 4.17
N TYR A 91 9.82 10.06 3.13
CA TYR A 91 10.62 9.57 2.01
C TYR A 91 11.36 10.72 1.33
N ASP A 92 10.65 11.79 0.96
CA ASP A 92 11.22 12.92 0.24
C ASP A 92 12.34 13.61 1.03
N ARG A 93 12.12 13.83 2.34
CA ARG A 93 13.12 14.43 3.24
C ARG A 93 14.39 13.58 3.38
N ARG A 94 14.28 12.23 3.46
CA ARG A 94 15.48 11.39 3.55
C ARG A 94 16.26 11.31 2.25
N HIS A 95 15.65 11.73 1.12
CA HIS A 95 16.31 11.88 -0.18
C HIS A 95 16.79 13.31 -0.48
N GLY A 96 16.63 14.21 0.47
CA GLY A 96 17.29 15.50 0.54
C GLY A 96 16.62 16.62 -0.26
N TRP A 97 17.30 17.75 -0.25
CA TRP A 97 16.84 19.02 -0.81
C TRP A 97 17.17 19.13 -2.30
N ARG A 98 16.21 19.57 -3.11
CA ARG A 98 16.35 19.73 -4.56
C ARG A 98 16.67 21.16 -5.00
N GLY A 99 16.77 22.10 -4.06
CA GLY A 99 17.04 23.50 -4.33
C GLY A 99 15.83 24.42 -4.21
N ALA A 100 16.08 25.72 -4.21
CA ALA A 100 15.05 26.75 -4.23
C ALA A 100 14.21 26.66 -5.52
N VAL A 101 12.94 27.10 -5.47
CA VAL A 101 12.03 27.09 -6.61
C VAL A 101 12.36 28.20 -7.62
N ALA A 102 12.92 29.29 -7.14
CA ALA A 102 13.43 30.41 -7.94
C ALA A 102 14.52 31.15 -7.14
N ASN A 103 15.27 32.03 -7.80
CA ASN A 103 16.10 33.01 -7.14
C ASN A 103 15.74 34.38 -7.75
N ILE A 104 15.43 35.36 -6.91
CA ILE A 104 15.05 36.72 -7.31
C ILE A 104 16.04 37.72 -6.74
N PRO A 105 16.52 38.69 -7.54
CA PRO A 105 17.32 39.79 -7.02
C PRO A 105 16.54 40.62 -5.99
N LEU A 106 17.18 40.95 -4.87
CA LEU A 106 16.56 41.75 -3.79
C LEU A 106 16.66 43.27 -4.11
N GLU A 107 16.29 43.64 -5.31
CA GLU A 107 16.18 45.03 -5.74
C GLU A 107 14.80 45.60 -5.39
N LYS A 108 14.62 46.92 -5.56
CA LYS A 108 13.32 47.55 -5.30
C LYS A 108 12.22 46.90 -6.16
N GLY A 109 11.17 46.37 -5.51
CA GLY A 109 10.05 45.69 -6.16
C GLY A 109 10.17 44.15 -6.23
N TRP A 110 11.09 43.53 -5.48
CA TRP A 110 11.23 42.07 -5.40
C TRP A 110 9.94 41.39 -4.93
N GLU A 111 9.10 42.09 -4.16
CA GLU A 111 7.83 41.56 -3.67
C GLU A 111 6.87 41.23 -4.83
N GLU A 112 6.89 42.03 -5.92
CA GLU A 112 6.14 41.75 -7.13
C GLU A 112 6.65 40.49 -7.83
N ALA A 113 7.96 40.30 -7.87
CA ALA A 113 8.55 39.08 -8.41
C ALA A 113 8.18 37.84 -7.58
N LEU A 114 8.19 37.94 -6.24
CA LEU A 114 7.73 36.87 -5.34
C LEU A 114 6.24 36.53 -5.57
N SER A 115 5.39 37.54 -5.79
CA SER A 115 3.97 37.31 -6.04
C SER A 115 3.70 36.50 -7.30
N LYS A 116 4.54 36.61 -8.33
CA LYS A 116 4.44 35.88 -9.60
C LYS A 116 4.89 34.42 -9.52
N VAL A 117 5.61 34.02 -8.47
CA VAL A 117 5.96 32.62 -8.24
C VAL A 117 4.69 31.86 -7.83
N GLU A 118 4.31 30.87 -8.61
CA GLU A 118 3.11 30.06 -8.33
C GLU A 118 3.34 29.05 -7.21
N MET A 119 2.31 28.82 -6.38
CA MET A 119 2.29 27.69 -5.46
C MET A 119 2.03 26.41 -6.23
N PRO A 120 2.87 25.36 -6.09
CA PRO A 120 2.64 24.11 -6.78
C PRO A 120 1.40 23.39 -6.24
N GLY A 121 0.72 22.66 -7.10
CA GLY A 121 -0.51 21.95 -6.77
C GLY A 121 -0.40 20.91 -5.63
N GLY A 122 0.80 20.60 -5.17
CA GLY A 122 1.05 19.71 -4.03
C GLY A 122 1.45 20.44 -2.74
N ALA A 123 1.43 21.78 -2.71
CA ALA A 123 1.68 22.54 -1.50
C ALA A 123 0.50 22.42 -0.53
N ASP A 124 0.81 22.27 0.77
CA ASP A 124 -0.19 22.33 1.83
C ASP A 124 -0.68 23.78 2.01
N GLU A 125 -1.91 23.94 2.52
CA GLU A 125 -2.52 25.27 2.73
C GLU A 125 -1.75 26.13 3.75
N ASN A 126 -1.01 25.48 4.66
CA ASN A 126 -0.17 26.16 5.67
C ASN A 126 1.20 26.58 5.14
N TRP A 127 1.53 26.21 3.88
CA TRP A 127 2.82 26.59 3.31
C TRP A 127 2.74 27.98 2.67
N GLU A 128 3.74 28.77 2.94
CA GLU A 128 3.88 30.09 2.37
C GLU A 128 5.10 30.18 1.44
N LYS A 129 4.99 31.03 0.41
CA LYS A 129 6.18 31.45 -0.35
C LYS A 129 6.98 32.39 0.51
N ALA A 130 8.28 32.17 0.59
CA ALA A 130 9.17 33.05 1.30
C ALA A 130 10.42 33.33 0.47
N VAL A 131 10.98 34.54 0.60
CA VAL A 131 12.26 34.90 0.03
C VAL A 131 13.32 34.98 1.13
N VAL A 132 14.51 34.48 0.85
CA VAL A 132 15.66 34.56 1.75
C VAL A 132 16.30 35.94 1.62
N LEU A 133 16.21 36.74 2.69
CA LEU A 133 16.74 38.11 2.74
C LEU A 133 18.22 38.16 3.16
N GLU A 134 18.58 37.31 4.14
CA GLU A 134 19.93 37.25 4.71
C GLU A 134 20.27 35.84 5.12
N VAL A 135 21.51 35.43 4.92
CA VAL A 135 22.00 34.10 5.35
C VAL A 135 23.11 34.30 6.38
N LYS A 136 22.87 33.75 7.60
CA LYS A 136 23.83 33.64 8.69
C LYS A 136 24.30 32.19 8.85
N PRO A 137 25.41 31.93 9.53
CA PRO A 137 25.86 30.53 9.69
C PRO A 137 24.84 29.60 10.32
N ASP A 138 24.02 30.10 11.25
CA ASP A 138 23.07 29.37 12.09
C ASP A 138 21.59 29.51 11.66
N LYS A 139 21.26 30.51 10.81
CA LYS A 139 19.91 30.78 10.34
C LYS A 139 19.83 31.55 9.03
N ALA A 140 18.75 31.39 8.28
CA ALA A 140 18.33 32.28 7.21
C ALA A 140 17.20 33.19 7.71
N LEU A 141 17.28 34.51 7.41
CA LEU A 141 16.18 35.45 7.60
C LEU A 141 15.31 35.43 6.34
N ILE A 142 14.02 35.30 6.50
CA ILE A 142 13.06 35.22 5.41
C ILE A 142 11.95 36.25 5.57
N GLU A 143 11.32 36.58 4.45
CA GLU A 143 10.05 37.31 4.44
C GLU A 143 9.04 36.51 3.58
N THR A 144 7.85 36.26 4.12
CA THR A 144 6.81 35.52 3.42
C THR A 144 6.02 36.41 2.48
N SER A 145 5.25 35.79 1.58
CA SER A 145 4.31 36.53 0.71
C SER A 145 3.23 37.29 1.49
N ALA A 146 2.95 36.91 2.72
CA ALA A 146 2.09 37.63 3.66
C ALA A 146 2.80 38.81 4.36
N LYS A 147 4.07 39.09 4.00
CA LYS A 147 4.94 40.12 4.63
C LYS A 147 5.28 39.83 6.10
N GLU A 148 5.19 38.59 6.51
CA GLU A 148 5.69 38.17 7.82
C GLU A 148 7.21 37.92 7.75
N LYS A 149 7.96 38.48 8.70
CA LYS A 149 9.38 38.21 8.85
C LYS A 149 9.62 37.05 9.79
N GLY A 150 10.45 36.12 9.35
CA GLY A 150 10.77 34.93 10.13
C GLY A 150 12.19 34.45 9.90
N GLU A 151 12.51 33.32 10.49
CA GLU A 151 13.82 32.70 10.33
C GLU A 151 13.70 31.18 10.12
N ILE A 152 14.62 30.63 9.33
CA ILE A 152 14.81 29.19 9.17
C ILE A 152 16.12 28.80 9.87
N PRO A 153 16.04 28.20 11.08
CA PRO A 153 17.23 27.80 11.83
C PRO A 153 17.94 26.60 11.19
N LEU A 154 19.26 26.54 11.27
CA LEU A 154 20.08 25.41 10.81
C LEU A 154 19.63 24.08 11.44
N SER A 155 19.18 24.10 12.70
CA SER A 155 18.67 22.92 13.40
C SER A 155 17.46 22.25 12.73
N LEU A 156 16.73 22.98 11.88
CA LEU A 156 15.61 22.47 11.08
C LEU A 156 16.02 22.06 9.65
N LEU A 157 17.27 22.31 9.24
CA LEU A 157 17.79 22.02 7.90
C LEU A 157 18.58 20.70 7.82
N GLY A 158 18.69 19.92 8.88
CA GLY A 158 19.48 18.69 8.90
C GLY A 158 19.09 17.65 7.83
N TRP A 159 17.83 17.68 7.38
CA TRP A 159 17.35 16.85 6.28
C TRP A 159 17.70 17.41 4.90
N ALA A 160 17.95 18.73 4.79
CA ALA A 160 18.12 19.43 3.50
C ALA A 160 19.51 19.19 2.89
N ARG A 161 19.94 17.94 2.87
CA ARG A 161 21.17 17.46 2.23
C ARG A 161 20.99 17.52 0.71
N ARG A 162 22.03 17.78 -0.04
CA ARG A 162 21.96 17.85 -1.51
C ARG A 162 21.45 16.53 -2.08
N ASN A 163 20.34 16.57 -2.82
CA ASN A 163 19.80 15.42 -3.55
C ASN A 163 20.70 15.02 -4.73
N LEU A 164 20.89 13.72 -4.93
CA LEU A 164 21.59 13.11 -6.07
C LEU A 164 20.59 12.31 -6.92
N PRO A 165 19.92 12.94 -7.92
CA PRO A 165 18.71 12.39 -8.54
C PRO A 165 18.91 11.09 -9.30
N LYS A 166 20.12 10.78 -9.81
CA LYS A 166 20.39 9.56 -10.55
C LYS A 166 20.36 8.30 -9.67
N THR A 167 20.84 8.40 -8.44
CA THR A 167 20.93 7.28 -7.49
C THR A 167 19.95 7.39 -6.33
N GLN A 168 19.31 8.56 -6.17
CA GLN A 168 18.51 8.93 -4.99
C GLN A 168 19.33 8.92 -3.68
N ASP A 169 20.65 8.98 -3.78
CA ASP A 169 21.54 9.20 -2.64
C ASP A 169 21.51 10.68 -2.23
N VAL A 170 22.12 11.01 -1.10
CA VAL A 170 22.22 12.37 -0.58
C VAL A 170 23.65 12.75 -0.24
N GLY A 171 23.95 14.01 -0.33
CA GLY A 171 25.23 14.60 0.07
C GLY A 171 25.47 14.56 1.58
N GLY A 172 26.52 15.26 2.04
CA GLY A 172 26.80 15.46 3.47
C GLY A 172 25.70 16.26 4.18
N ALA A 173 25.62 16.16 5.50
CA ALA A 173 24.74 17.02 6.29
C ALA A 173 25.20 18.48 6.21
N PRO A 174 24.26 19.46 6.09
CA PRO A 174 24.61 20.88 6.10
C PRO A 174 25.32 21.25 7.41
N LYS A 175 26.39 22.04 7.30
CA LYS A 175 27.15 22.55 8.45
C LYS A 175 26.83 24.01 8.72
N ALA A 176 26.38 24.74 7.71
CA ALA A 176 25.90 26.10 7.77
C ALA A 176 24.66 26.24 6.88
N VAL A 177 23.87 27.27 7.13
CA VAL A 177 22.67 27.55 6.32
C VAL A 177 23.04 27.86 4.87
N SER A 178 24.19 28.42 4.60
CA SER A 178 24.73 28.70 3.25
C SER A 178 25.00 27.44 2.42
N ASP A 179 25.05 26.24 3.04
CA ASP A 179 25.12 24.97 2.31
C ASP A 179 23.78 24.59 1.64
N VAL A 180 22.69 25.28 2.02
CA VAL A 180 21.31 24.95 1.62
C VAL A 180 20.61 26.13 0.95
N LEU A 181 20.73 27.34 1.50
CA LEU A 181 19.97 28.52 1.13
C LEU A 181 20.91 29.70 0.80
N HIS A 182 20.51 30.49 -0.19
CA HIS A 182 21.25 31.70 -0.63
C HIS A 182 20.33 32.92 -0.63
N VAL A 183 20.90 34.10 -0.54
CA VAL A 183 20.15 35.37 -0.62
C VAL A 183 19.39 35.43 -1.95
N GLY A 184 18.13 35.80 -1.90
CA GLY A 184 17.25 35.86 -3.06
C GLY A 184 16.56 34.54 -3.39
N ASP A 185 16.89 33.40 -2.72
CA ASP A 185 16.19 32.14 -2.91
C ASP A 185 14.71 32.25 -2.50
N VAL A 186 13.84 31.82 -3.39
CA VAL A 186 12.42 31.64 -3.11
C VAL A 186 12.19 30.19 -2.72
N VAL A 187 11.61 30.02 -1.55
CA VAL A 187 11.35 28.70 -0.95
C VAL A 187 9.91 28.60 -0.45
N PHE A 188 9.44 27.38 -0.24
CA PHE A 188 8.22 27.13 0.53
C PHE A 188 8.61 26.91 1.98
N ALA A 189 7.91 27.58 2.87
CA ALA A 189 8.13 27.52 4.30
C ALA A 189 6.81 27.35 5.04
N GLU A 190 6.85 26.69 6.18
CA GLU A 190 5.71 26.54 7.07
C GLU A 190 6.09 27.01 8.47
N LYS A 191 5.23 27.82 9.08
CA LYS A 191 5.46 28.33 10.43
C LYS A 191 5.48 27.18 11.43
N VAL A 192 6.53 27.14 12.24
CA VAL A 192 6.65 26.10 13.29
C VAL A 192 5.54 26.29 14.32
N SER A 193 4.82 25.23 14.65
CA SER A 193 3.80 25.31 15.69
C SER A 193 4.40 25.70 17.05
N GLN A 194 3.68 26.46 17.85
CA GLN A 194 4.14 26.92 19.17
C GLN A 194 4.65 25.75 20.02
N LYS A 195 3.91 24.64 20.08
CA LYS A 195 4.30 23.43 20.80
C LYS A 195 5.66 22.88 20.35
N THR A 196 5.92 22.88 19.03
CA THR A 196 7.18 22.39 18.46
C THR A 196 8.31 23.39 18.71
N ALA A 197 8.03 24.70 18.61
CA ALA A 197 9.00 25.76 18.90
C ALA A 197 9.44 25.69 20.37
N GLU A 198 8.53 25.57 21.30
CA GLU A 198 8.82 25.40 22.74
C GLU A 198 9.65 24.13 23.01
N ALA A 199 9.23 22.97 22.46
CA ALA A 199 9.92 21.71 22.65
C ALA A 199 11.36 21.72 22.11
N LYS A 200 11.60 22.43 21.00
CA LYS A 200 12.91 22.57 20.35
C LYS A 200 13.67 23.83 20.78
N LYS A 201 13.10 24.64 21.65
CA LYS A 201 13.65 25.95 22.08
C LYS A 201 13.97 26.88 20.90
N LEU A 202 13.04 26.98 19.96
CA LEU A 202 13.14 27.83 18.78
C LEU A 202 12.44 29.17 19.03
N PRO A 203 12.84 30.26 18.34
CA PRO A 203 12.08 31.50 18.30
C PRO A 203 10.65 31.30 17.77
N GLU A 204 9.68 32.11 18.23
CA GLU A 204 8.27 32.01 17.81
C GLU A 204 8.05 32.25 16.31
N ASN A 205 8.95 33.02 15.67
CA ASN A 205 8.93 33.31 14.23
C ASN A 205 9.74 32.31 13.40
N SER A 206 9.99 31.10 13.92
CA SER A 206 10.70 30.05 13.17
C SER A 206 9.81 29.39 12.14
N TYR A 207 10.42 29.08 10.99
CA TYR A 207 9.81 28.38 9.87
C TYR A 207 10.59 27.12 9.53
N GLU A 208 9.88 26.08 9.08
CA GLU A 208 10.46 24.88 8.48
C GLU A 208 10.48 25.00 6.95
N LEU A 209 11.61 24.65 6.35
CA LEU A 209 11.75 24.52 4.90
C LEU A 209 10.87 23.37 4.38
N ARG A 210 10.13 23.61 3.30
CA ARG A 210 9.23 22.67 2.65
C ARG A 210 9.58 22.45 1.19
N GLN A 211 9.29 21.27 0.68
CA GLN A 211 9.31 20.97 -0.76
C GLN A 211 8.23 19.94 -1.09
N VAL A 212 7.61 20.06 -2.26
CA VAL A 212 6.62 19.10 -2.74
C VAL A 212 7.33 17.82 -3.16
N PRO A 213 6.93 16.64 -2.67
CA PRO A 213 7.50 15.37 -3.06
C PRO A 213 7.44 15.11 -4.56
N ASN A 214 8.52 14.54 -5.10
CA ASN A 214 8.56 14.07 -6.49
C ASN A 214 8.13 12.61 -6.60
N VAL A 215 8.28 11.84 -5.52
CA VAL A 215 7.78 10.47 -5.45
C VAL A 215 6.26 10.50 -5.33
N GLU A 216 5.65 9.49 -5.90
CA GLU A 216 4.21 9.29 -5.86
C GLU A 216 3.90 7.91 -5.27
N GLY A 217 2.63 7.60 -5.17
CA GLY A 217 2.19 6.30 -4.70
C GLY A 217 0.68 6.23 -4.60
N ALA A 218 0.19 5.19 -3.93
CA ALA A 218 -1.23 5.02 -3.67
C ALA A 218 -1.45 4.15 -2.42
N LEU A 219 -2.61 4.35 -1.80
CA LEU A 219 -3.14 3.48 -0.77
C LEU A 219 -4.59 3.13 -1.10
N ILE A 220 -4.98 1.88 -0.92
CA ILE A 220 -6.37 1.44 -0.99
C ILE A 220 -6.69 0.57 0.22
N ALA A 221 -7.85 0.78 0.81
CA ALA A 221 -8.39 -0.04 1.90
C ALA A 221 -9.76 -0.57 1.50
N LEU A 222 -9.98 -1.88 1.65
CA LEU A 222 -11.25 -2.51 1.30
C LEU A 222 -11.68 -3.56 2.33
N ASP A 223 -12.99 -3.77 2.41
CA ASP A 223 -13.61 -4.84 3.18
C ASP A 223 -13.53 -6.15 2.37
N PRO A 224 -12.82 -7.19 2.86
CA PRO A 224 -12.65 -8.45 2.15
C PRO A 224 -13.94 -9.30 2.05
N HIS A 225 -14.96 -8.97 2.83
CA HIS A 225 -16.20 -9.74 2.87
C HIS A 225 -17.25 -9.19 1.91
N THR A 226 -17.21 -7.90 1.62
CA THR A 226 -18.19 -7.24 0.76
C THR A 226 -17.61 -6.69 -0.54
N GLY A 227 -16.31 -6.40 -0.59
CA GLY A 227 -15.67 -5.70 -1.69
C GLY A 227 -15.79 -4.17 -1.62
N LYS A 228 -16.38 -3.61 -0.55
CA LYS A 228 -16.46 -2.15 -0.35
C LYS A 228 -15.07 -1.54 -0.30
N VAL A 229 -14.79 -0.58 -1.19
CA VAL A 229 -13.62 0.28 -1.06
C VAL A 229 -13.92 1.33 0.01
N LEU A 230 -13.21 1.27 1.12
CA LEU A 230 -13.47 2.11 2.30
C LEU A 230 -12.65 3.40 2.30
N ALA A 231 -11.45 3.35 1.69
CA ALA A 231 -10.59 4.52 1.52
C ALA A 231 -9.69 4.34 0.29
N VAL A 232 -9.38 5.45 -0.37
CA VAL A 232 -8.41 5.47 -1.47
C VAL A 232 -7.62 6.78 -1.49
N VAL A 233 -6.30 6.67 -1.65
CA VAL A 233 -5.38 7.77 -1.92
C VAL A 233 -4.67 7.42 -3.22
N GLY A 234 -4.88 8.21 -4.27
CA GLY A 234 -4.36 7.94 -5.61
C GLY A 234 -3.05 8.64 -5.94
N GLY A 235 -2.51 9.46 -5.03
CA GLY A 235 -1.28 10.22 -5.18
C GLY A 235 -1.06 11.17 -4.02
N TYR A 236 0.06 11.88 -4.02
CA TYR A 236 0.37 12.85 -2.96
C TYR A 236 -0.65 14.00 -2.92
N SER A 237 -1.08 14.52 -4.07
CA SER A 237 -2.06 15.59 -4.15
C SER A 237 -2.89 15.51 -5.44
N PHE A 238 -4.21 15.55 -5.30
CA PHE A 238 -5.14 15.59 -6.41
C PHE A 238 -4.98 16.86 -7.27
N ARG A 239 -4.64 18.01 -6.64
CA ARG A 239 -4.35 19.27 -7.35
C ARG A 239 -3.10 19.17 -8.21
N LYS A 240 -2.10 18.36 -7.79
CA LYS A 240 -0.87 18.12 -8.56
C LYS A 240 -1.12 17.14 -9.70
N SER A 241 -1.90 16.08 -9.46
CA SER A 241 -2.19 15.04 -10.45
C SER A 241 -3.50 14.34 -10.10
N GLN A 242 -4.46 14.38 -11.03
CA GLN A 242 -5.74 13.68 -10.90
C GLN A 242 -5.64 12.19 -11.25
N PHE A 243 -4.48 11.73 -11.75
CA PHE A 243 -4.22 10.34 -12.07
C PHE A 243 -4.23 9.47 -10.81
N ASN A 244 -5.23 8.60 -10.71
CA ASN A 244 -5.40 7.72 -9.55
C ASN A 244 -4.53 6.47 -9.70
N ARG A 245 -3.43 6.42 -8.99
CA ARG A 245 -2.47 5.30 -9.07
C ARG A 245 -2.96 4.02 -8.41
N ALA A 246 -4.04 4.08 -7.63
CA ALA A 246 -4.66 2.88 -7.07
C ALA A 246 -5.47 2.10 -8.10
N THR A 247 -6.14 2.81 -9.04
CA THR A 247 -7.10 2.22 -9.98
C THR A 247 -6.62 2.25 -11.44
N GLN A 248 -5.72 3.19 -11.80
CA GLN A 248 -5.31 3.41 -13.19
C GLN A 248 -3.86 2.97 -13.47
N ALA A 249 -2.92 3.12 -12.52
CA ALA A 249 -1.52 2.76 -12.74
C ALA A 249 -1.33 1.24 -12.78
N ARG A 250 -0.65 0.74 -13.82
CA ARG A 250 -0.16 -0.63 -13.89
C ARG A 250 1.33 -0.64 -13.61
N ARG A 251 1.75 -1.40 -12.58
CA ARG A 251 3.13 -1.42 -12.09
C ARG A 251 3.55 -2.83 -11.71
N GLN A 252 4.85 -3.10 -11.78
CA GLN A 252 5.43 -4.39 -11.41
C GLN A 252 5.31 -4.62 -9.90
N THR A 253 4.67 -5.73 -9.52
CA THR A 253 4.40 -6.05 -8.11
C THR A 253 5.62 -6.61 -7.37
N GLY A 254 6.60 -7.11 -8.12
CA GLY A 254 7.72 -7.83 -7.54
C GLY A 254 7.23 -8.95 -6.60
N SER A 255 7.91 -9.12 -5.48
CA SER A 255 7.60 -10.21 -4.53
C SER A 255 6.20 -10.19 -3.90
N ALA A 256 5.38 -9.15 -4.13
CA ALA A 256 3.97 -9.18 -3.70
C ALA A 256 3.11 -10.16 -4.53
N PHE A 257 3.60 -10.61 -5.68
CA PHE A 257 2.96 -11.64 -6.49
C PHE A 257 3.19 -13.08 -5.95
N LYS A 258 4.28 -13.32 -5.23
CA LYS A 258 4.67 -14.67 -4.76
C LYS A 258 3.58 -15.45 -4.03
N PRO A 259 2.73 -14.85 -3.16
CA PRO A 259 1.66 -15.59 -2.50
C PRO A 259 0.76 -16.37 -3.45
N PHE A 260 0.55 -15.89 -4.68
CA PHE A 260 -0.29 -16.58 -5.67
C PHE A 260 0.40 -17.81 -6.27
N VAL A 261 1.72 -17.77 -6.43
CA VAL A 261 2.54 -18.95 -6.81
C VAL A 261 2.44 -20.04 -5.74
N TYR A 262 2.59 -19.66 -4.48
CA TYR A 262 2.54 -20.58 -3.35
C TYR A 262 1.11 -21.07 -3.08
N LEU A 263 0.09 -20.24 -3.26
CA LEU A 263 -1.31 -20.63 -3.18
C LEU A 263 -1.65 -21.67 -4.25
N THR A 264 -1.13 -21.49 -5.48
CA THR A 264 -1.26 -22.50 -6.55
C THR A 264 -0.63 -23.84 -6.12
N ALA A 265 0.54 -23.81 -5.49
CA ALA A 265 1.17 -25.01 -4.97
C ALA A 265 0.30 -25.68 -3.89
N LEU A 266 -0.19 -24.93 -2.89
CA LEU A 266 -1.05 -25.46 -1.82
C LEU A 266 -2.34 -26.07 -2.34
N GLU A 267 -2.96 -25.53 -3.40
CA GLU A 267 -4.11 -26.14 -4.08
C GLU A 267 -3.76 -27.44 -4.84
N ASN A 268 -2.50 -27.59 -5.25
CA ASN A 268 -2.00 -28.76 -5.96
C ASN A 268 -1.31 -29.78 -5.05
N GLY A 269 -1.66 -29.79 -3.76
CA GLY A 269 -1.25 -30.82 -2.80
C GLY A 269 0.15 -30.63 -2.22
N TYR A 270 0.74 -29.44 -2.33
CA TYR A 270 1.96 -29.08 -1.58
C TYR A 270 1.60 -28.69 -0.15
N SER A 271 2.55 -28.89 0.76
CA SER A 271 2.42 -28.55 2.17
C SER A 271 3.30 -27.33 2.54
N PRO A 272 2.89 -26.53 3.52
CA PRO A 272 3.76 -25.51 4.10
C PRO A 272 5.10 -26.05 4.63
N THR A 273 5.14 -27.35 4.94
CA THR A 273 6.33 -28.06 5.47
C THR A 273 7.26 -28.62 4.40
N ASP A 274 6.83 -28.66 3.12
CA ASP A 274 7.68 -29.15 2.02
C ASP A 274 8.97 -28.34 1.93
N LEU A 275 10.07 -29.00 1.57
CA LEU A 275 11.39 -28.37 1.46
C LEU A 275 11.65 -27.92 0.04
N ILE A 276 12.20 -26.74 -0.12
CA ILE A 276 12.59 -26.16 -1.40
C ILE A 276 14.05 -25.75 -1.32
N LEU A 277 14.85 -26.11 -2.32
CA LEU A 277 16.27 -25.79 -2.36
C LEU A 277 16.51 -24.32 -2.76
N ASP A 278 17.11 -23.54 -1.87
CA ASP A 278 17.60 -22.19 -2.16
C ASP A 278 19.08 -22.25 -2.57
N ALA A 279 19.33 -22.54 -3.84
CA ALA A 279 20.64 -22.70 -4.46
C ALA A 279 20.67 -22.04 -5.86
N PRO A 280 21.83 -21.84 -6.49
CA PRO A 280 21.92 -21.26 -7.83
C PRO A 280 20.97 -21.90 -8.82
N PHE A 281 20.37 -21.05 -9.66
CA PHE A 281 19.45 -21.45 -10.72
C PHE A 281 19.81 -20.75 -12.02
N VAL A 282 19.88 -21.51 -13.10
CA VAL A 282 20.19 -20.99 -14.44
C VAL A 282 19.20 -21.60 -15.44
N LEU A 283 18.51 -20.74 -16.18
CA LEU A 283 17.61 -21.17 -17.23
C LEU A 283 18.16 -20.74 -18.60
N ASP A 284 18.24 -21.69 -19.53
CA ASP A 284 18.46 -21.41 -20.94
C ASP A 284 17.15 -20.90 -21.57
N GLN A 285 17.18 -19.71 -22.12
CA GLN A 285 15.97 -19.07 -22.70
C GLN A 285 15.83 -19.34 -24.21
N GLY A 286 16.73 -20.17 -24.79
CA GLY A 286 16.74 -20.50 -26.20
C GLY A 286 17.73 -19.67 -27.03
N ALA A 287 17.78 -19.95 -28.35
CA ALA A 287 18.79 -19.45 -29.27
C ALA A 287 18.93 -17.90 -29.24
N GLY A 288 20.11 -17.43 -28.91
CA GLY A 288 20.50 -16.01 -28.98
C GLY A 288 20.13 -15.17 -27.74
N LEU A 289 19.42 -15.73 -26.77
CA LEU A 289 19.11 -15.01 -25.53
C LEU A 289 20.12 -15.33 -24.39
N PRO A 290 20.50 -14.35 -23.56
CA PRO A 290 21.34 -14.60 -22.41
C PRO A 290 20.67 -15.58 -21.45
N LYS A 291 21.43 -16.46 -20.79
CA LYS A 291 20.90 -17.35 -19.76
C LYS A 291 20.35 -16.53 -18.60
N TRP A 292 19.10 -16.80 -18.20
CA TRP A 292 18.49 -16.13 -17.07
C TRP A 292 19.02 -16.70 -15.76
N LYS A 293 19.55 -15.82 -14.90
CA LYS A 293 20.20 -16.16 -13.62
C LYS A 293 19.57 -15.33 -12.49
N PRO A 294 18.38 -15.71 -12.00
CA PRO A 294 17.78 -15.03 -10.86
C PRO A 294 18.64 -15.16 -9.60
N VAL A 295 18.62 -14.15 -8.76
CA VAL A 295 19.34 -14.13 -7.48
C VAL A 295 18.43 -13.70 -6.34
N ASN A 296 18.74 -14.12 -5.12
CA ASN A 296 18.11 -13.56 -3.92
C ASN A 296 18.54 -12.10 -3.72
N TYR A 297 17.71 -11.28 -3.09
CA TYR A 297 18.05 -9.90 -2.75
C TYR A 297 19.36 -9.80 -1.93
N SER A 298 19.59 -10.76 -1.02
CA SER A 298 20.81 -10.86 -0.20
C SER A 298 22.06 -11.30 -0.98
N LYS A 299 21.91 -11.74 -2.23
CA LYS A 299 22.95 -12.38 -3.07
C LYS A 299 23.57 -13.63 -2.40
N LYS A 300 22.87 -14.25 -1.44
CA LYS A 300 23.30 -15.47 -0.72
C LYS A 300 22.32 -16.60 -0.99
N PHE A 301 22.78 -17.83 -0.76
CA PHE A 301 22.00 -19.08 -0.84
C PHE A 301 21.88 -19.67 0.56
N TYR A 302 20.81 -20.40 0.84
CA TYR A 302 20.48 -20.84 2.19
C TYR A 302 20.20 -22.35 2.29
N GLY A 303 20.33 -23.10 1.18
CA GLY A 303 20.09 -24.55 1.15
C GLY A 303 18.60 -24.91 1.23
N LEU A 304 18.31 -26.06 1.81
CA LEU A 304 16.95 -26.53 1.98
C LEU A 304 16.21 -25.71 3.04
N MET A 305 15.05 -25.20 2.70
CA MET A 305 14.17 -24.41 3.59
C MET A 305 12.72 -24.84 3.37
N THR A 306 11.87 -24.70 4.39
CA THR A 306 10.45 -24.99 4.26
C THR A 306 9.75 -24.03 3.28
N LEU A 307 8.69 -24.50 2.61
CA LEU A 307 7.85 -23.69 1.74
C LEU A 307 7.41 -22.40 2.47
N ARG A 308 6.98 -22.50 3.73
CA ARG A 308 6.65 -21.36 4.59
C ARG A 308 7.78 -20.34 4.67
N GLN A 309 9.00 -20.78 4.96
CA GLN A 309 10.17 -19.90 5.04
C GLN A 309 10.48 -19.20 3.72
N GLY A 310 10.19 -19.84 2.58
CA GLY A 310 10.32 -19.25 1.26
C GLY A 310 9.53 -17.94 1.10
N ILE A 311 8.30 -17.90 1.61
CA ILE A 311 7.47 -16.69 1.65
C ILE A 311 7.88 -15.74 2.77
N GLU A 312 8.08 -16.23 4.00
CA GLU A 312 8.45 -15.39 5.14
C GLU A 312 9.75 -14.60 4.89
N LYS A 313 10.72 -15.23 4.27
CA LYS A 313 12.01 -14.62 3.90
C LYS A 313 12.05 -14.09 2.46
N SER A 314 10.95 -14.24 1.72
CA SER A 314 10.80 -13.77 0.33
C SER A 314 11.90 -14.26 -0.62
N ARG A 315 12.27 -15.56 -0.56
CA ARG A 315 13.35 -16.16 -1.36
C ARG A 315 12.97 -16.25 -2.83
N ASN A 316 13.81 -15.69 -3.72
CA ASN A 316 13.56 -15.71 -5.15
C ASN A 316 13.77 -17.10 -5.76
N LEU A 317 14.87 -17.74 -5.42
CA LEU A 317 15.26 -19.01 -6.03
C LEU A 317 14.32 -20.15 -5.65
N MET A 318 13.84 -20.16 -4.40
CA MET A 318 12.80 -21.10 -3.98
C MET A 318 11.50 -20.88 -4.76
N THR A 319 11.09 -19.61 -4.95
CA THR A 319 9.88 -19.29 -5.72
C THR A 319 9.99 -19.76 -7.19
N VAL A 320 11.15 -19.55 -7.82
CA VAL A 320 11.36 -19.96 -9.22
C VAL A 320 11.32 -21.49 -9.34
N ARG A 321 11.98 -22.23 -8.43
CA ARG A 321 11.91 -23.70 -8.42
C ARG A 321 10.49 -24.20 -8.19
N LEU A 322 9.78 -23.64 -7.22
CA LEU A 322 8.39 -23.98 -6.97
C LEU A 322 7.51 -23.71 -8.19
N ALA A 323 7.71 -22.56 -8.86
CA ALA A 323 6.96 -22.22 -10.06
C ALA A 323 7.25 -23.16 -11.24
N GLN A 324 8.50 -23.64 -11.36
CA GLN A 324 8.89 -24.63 -12.36
C GLN A 324 8.24 -25.99 -12.08
N ASP A 325 8.20 -26.41 -10.82
CA ASP A 325 7.66 -27.69 -10.38
C ASP A 325 6.13 -27.75 -10.48
N VAL A 326 5.44 -26.69 -10.02
CA VAL A 326 3.97 -26.55 -10.12
C VAL A 326 3.49 -26.36 -11.55
N GLY A 327 4.28 -25.68 -12.37
CA GLY A 327 3.98 -25.33 -13.77
C GLY A 327 3.36 -23.94 -13.92
N MET A 328 3.90 -23.16 -14.88
CA MET A 328 3.42 -21.79 -15.14
C MET A 328 1.98 -21.74 -15.66
N ASP A 329 1.47 -22.79 -16.30
CA ASP A 329 0.07 -22.86 -16.75
C ASP A 329 -0.90 -22.69 -15.58
N LYS A 330 -0.69 -23.44 -14.52
CA LYS A 330 -1.53 -23.38 -13.31
C LYS A 330 -1.42 -22.04 -12.59
N ILE A 331 -0.21 -21.44 -12.59
CA ILE A 331 0.02 -20.12 -12.00
C ILE A 331 -0.68 -19.02 -12.81
N CYS A 332 -0.65 -19.09 -14.13
CA CYS A 332 -1.36 -18.16 -15.02
C CYS A 332 -2.88 -18.30 -14.86
N GLU A 333 -3.39 -19.53 -14.74
CA GLU A 333 -4.80 -19.79 -14.47
C GLU A 333 -5.23 -19.21 -13.09
N MET A 334 -4.45 -19.45 -12.03
CA MET A 334 -4.68 -18.84 -10.71
C MET A 334 -4.71 -17.31 -10.83
N SER A 335 -3.71 -16.71 -11.47
CA SER A 335 -3.63 -15.26 -11.64
C SER A 335 -4.87 -14.67 -12.33
N LYS A 336 -5.37 -15.37 -13.37
CA LYS A 336 -6.60 -15.01 -14.09
C LYS A 336 -7.83 -15.16 -13.18
N ARG A 337 -7.96 -16.30 -12.50
CA ARG A 337 -9.11 -16.68 -11.65
C ARG A 337 -9.30 -15.70 -10.49
N ILE A 338 -8.21 -15.27 -9.85
CA ILE A 338 -8.26 -14.30 -8.74
C ILE A 338 -8.21 -12.84 -9.19
N GLY A 339 -8.09 -12.57 -10.49
CA GLY A 339 -8.19 -11.23 -11.06
C GLY A 339 -6.92 -10.37 -11.04
N VAL A 340 -5.74 -10.92 -10.70
CA VAL A 340 -4.48 -10.15 -10.65
C VAL A 340 -4.00 -9.75 -12.05
N ASN A 341 -3.94 -10.70 -12.97
CA ASN A 341 -3.54 -10.43 -14.36
C ASN A 341 -4.20 -11.45 -15.28
N GLN A 342 -4.99 -10.94 -16.24
CA GLN A 342 -5.78 -11.78 -17.16
C GLN A 342 -4.90 -12.46 -18.22
N ASN A 343 -3.74 -11.87 -18.57
CA ASN A 343 -2.87 -12.30 -19.66
C ASN A 343 -1.41 -12.41 -19.20
N LEU A 344 -1.18 -13.10 -18.06
CA LEU A 344 0.17 -13.29 -17.54
C LEU A 344 0.98 -14.18 -18.49
N PRO A 345 2.15 -13.75 -19.00
CA PRO A 345 3.01 -14.59 -19.83
C PRO A 345 3.49 -15.84 -19.07
N LYS A 346 3.58 -16.98 -19.77
CA LYS A 346 4.05 -18.26 -19.20
C LYS A 346 5.58 -18.31 -19.06
N LEU A 347 6.16 -17.29 -18.44
CA LEU A 347 7.60 -17.18 -18.20
C LEU A 347 7.88 -17.29 -16.68
N LEU A 348 8.93 -18.02 -16.30
CA LEU A 348 9.31 -18.19 -14.89
C LEU A 348 9.59 -16.87 -14.18
N SER A 349 10.04 -15.83 -14.90
CA SER A 349 10.23 -14.48 -14.33
C SER A 349 8.92 -13.86 -13.80
N MET A 350 7.76 -14.25 -14.35
CA MET A 350 6.46 -13.78 -13.88
C MET A 350 6.15 -14.26 -12.44
N SER A 351 6.71 -15.40 -12.02
CA SER A 351 6.59 -15.89 -10.64
C SER A 351 7.21 -14.94 -9.61
N LEU A 352 8.14 -14.09 -10.03
CA LEU A 352 8.78 -13.07 -9.21
C LEU A 352 8.07 -11.71 -9.27
N GLY A 353 6.94 -11.62 -9.99
CA GLY A 353 6.14 -10.41 -10.13
C GLY A 353 6.68 -9.43 -11.17
N ALA A 354 7.22 -9.93 -12.27
CA ALA A 354 7.61 -9.11 -13.42
C ALA A 354 6.40 -8.58 -14.22
N GLY A 355 5.21 -9.14 -14.03
CA GLY A 355 3.98 -8.68 -14.66
C GLY A 355 3.41 -7.43 -13.98
N ASP A 356 2.76 -6.59 -14.78
CA ASP A 356 2.15 -5.35 -14.32
C ASP A 356 0.69 -5.55 -13.90
N THR A 357 0.28 -4.92 -12.81
CA THR A 357 -1.10 -4.93 -12.31
C THR A 357 -1.45 -3.63 -11.60
N ARG A 358 -2.75 -3.40 -11.34
CA ARG A 358 -3.22 -2.26 -10.56
C ARG A 358 -3.23 -2.60 -9.07
N LEU A 359 -3.13 -1.56 -8.22
CA LEU A 359 -3.17 -1.76 -6.77
C LEU A 359 -4.53 -2.33 -6.31
N ILE A 360 -5.62 -1.89 -6.92
CA ILE A 360 -6.97 -2.39 -6.60
C ILE A 360 -7.12 -3.89 -6.92
N ASP A 361 -6.55 -4.36 -8.05
CA ASP A 361 -6.60 -5.79 -8.42
C ASP A 361 -5.80 -6.64 -7.43
N MET A 362 -4.65 -6.14 -6.99
CA MET A 362 -3.85 -6.80 -5.95
C MET A 362 -4.59 -6.83 -4.60
N ALA A 363 -5.24 -5.74 -4.21
CA ALA A 363 -6.01 -5.69 -2.97
C ALA A 363 -7.19 -6.67 -3.00
N SER A 364 -7.91 -6.74 -4.13
CA SER A 364 -8.97 -7.74 -4.35
C SER A 364 -8.46 -9.17 -4.22
N ALA A 365 -7.31 -9.48 -4.85
CA ALA A 365 -6.72 -10.81 -4.79
C ALA A 365 -6.26 -11.21 -3.36
N TYR A 366 -5.74 -10.27 -2.59
CA TYR A 366 -5.43 -10.51 -1.17
C TYR A 366 -6.70 -10.65 -0.32
N ALA A 367 -7.80 -9.99 -0.69
CA ALA A 367 -9.10 -10.18 -0.06
C ALA A 367 -9.63 -11.61 -0.28
N VAL A 368 -9.41 -12.20 -1.46
CA VAL A 368 -9.73 -13.62 -1.72
C VAL A 368 -8.98 -14.55 -0.76
N ILE A 369 -7.73 -14.27 -0.44
CA ILE A 369 -6.96 -15.08 0.52
C ILE A 369 -7.59 -15.01 1.91
N VAL A 370 -7.82 -13.82 2.45
CA VAL A 370 -8.26 -13.65 3.85
C VAL A 370 -9.73 -14.04 4.08
N ASN A 371 -10.57 -13.96 3.05
CA ASN A 371 -12.00 -14.29 3.18
C ASN A 371 -12.32 -15.79 2.98
N GLY A 372 -11.31 -16.64 2.88
CA GLY A 372 -11.47 -18.08 2.69
C GLY A 372 -11.69 -18.52 1.24
N GLY A 373 -11.17 -17.76 0.28
CA GLY A 373 -11.12 -18.12 -1.13
C GLY A 373 -12.35 -17.73 -1.96
N LYS A 374 -13.20 -16.86 -1.45
CA LYS A 374 -14.38 -16.36 -2.17
C LYS A 374 -14.04 -15.15 -3.04
N LYS A 375 -14.62 -15.09 -4.23
CA LYS A 375 -14.45 -13.98 -5.17
C LYS A 375 -14.88 -12.66 -4.54
N VAL A 376 -14.07 -11.62 -4.75
CA VAL A 376 -14.34 -10.24 -4.32
C VAL A 376 -14.20 -9.32 -5.51
N GLU A 377 -15.22 -8.52 -5.74
CA GLU A 377 -15.23 -7.46 -6.75
C GLU A 377 -15.27 -6.11 -6.02
N PRO A 378 -14.21 -5.29 -6.11
CA PRO A 378 -14.18 -3.99 -5.46
C PRO A 378 -15.19 -3.02 -6.08
N TYR A 379 -15.89 -2.24 -5.25
CA TYR A 379 -16.82 -1.21 -5.70
C TYR A 379 -16.81 0.02 -4.81
N PHE A 380 -17.16 1.17 -5.41
CA PHE A 380 -17.18 2.49 -4.77
C PHE A 380 -18.61 2.97 -4.46
N ILE A 381 -19.60 2.48 -5.19
CA ILE A 381 -21.00 2.88 -5.08
C ILE A 381 -21.81 1.76 -4.45
N GLU A 382 -22.43 2.03 -3.30
CA GLU A 382 -23.31 1.08 -2.60
C GLU A 382 -24.74 1.09 -3.18
N ARG A 383 -25.26 2.30 -3.46
CA ARG A 383 -26.63 2.47 -3.95
C ARG A 383 -26.77 3.79 -4.70
N ILE A 384 -27.57 3.78 -5.77
CA ILE A 384 -28.02 4.98 -6.48
C ILE A 384 -29.54 5.03 -6.46
N GLN A 385 -30.08 6.21 -6.20
CA GLN A 385 -31.51 6.53 -6.33
C GLN A 385 -31.67 7.68 -7.32
N ASN A 386 -32.76 7.66 -8.09
CA ASN A 386 -33.13 8.77 -8.96
C ASN A 386 -33.79 9.90 -8.15
N ARG A 387 -34.16 11.00 -8.84
CA ARG A 387 -34.82 12.17 -8.23
C ARG A 387 -36.15 11.85 -7.53
N ASP A 388 -36.81 10.77 -7.92
CA ASP A 388 -38.08 10.31 -7.33
C ASP A 388 -37.88 9.38 -6.14
N GLY A 389 -36.64 9.16 -5.72
CA GLY A 389 -36.27 8.27 -4.61
C GLY A 389 -36.26 6.79 -4.98
N LYS A 390 -36.51 6.42 -6.25
CA LYS A 390 -36.48 5.04 -6.73
C LYS A 390 -35.03 4.55 -6.82
N THR A 391 -34.74 3.41 -6.20
CA THR A 391 -33.41 2.76 -6.30
C THR A 391 -33.21 2.20 -7.70
N ILE A 392 -32.17 2.67 -8.40
CA ILE A 392 -31.78 2.24 -9.75
C ILE A 392 -30.54 1.34 -9.75
N LEU A 393 -29.70 1.45 -8.73
CA LEU A 393 -28.57 0.55 -8.48
C LEU A 393 -28.48 0.21 -7.00
N LYS A 394 -28.25 -1.08 -6.69
CA LYS A 394 -27.94 -1.61 -5.35
C LYS A 394 -26.96 -2.76 -5.50
N GLN A 395 -25.79 -2.65 -4.87
CA GLN A 395 -24.74 -3.68 -4.97
C GLN A 395 -25.09 -4.95 -4.19
N ASP A 396 -25.59 -4.80 -2.97
CA ASP A 396 -26.07 -5.96 -2.19
C ASP A 396 -27.43 -6.42 -2.71
N LYS A 397 -27.40 -7.47 -3.55
CA LYS A 397 -28.59 -8.08 -4.17
C LYS A 397 -29.13 -9.27 -3.36
N ARG A 398 -28.57 -9.58 -2.18
CA ARG A 398 -29.05 -10.70 -1.36
C ARG A 398 -30.48 -10.43 -0.92
N SER A 399 -31.36 -11.39 -1.17
CA SER A 399 -32.69 -11.40 -0.61
C SER A 399 -32.65 -12.04 0.77
N CYS A 400 -33.36 -11.49 1.69
CA CYS A 400 -33.52 -12.08 3.01
C CYS A 400 -35.03 -12.24 3.28
N GLU A 401 -35.47 -13.47 3.24
CA GLU A 401 -36.81 -13.85 3.68
C GLU A 401 -36.85 -13.80 5.22
N ASN A 402 -37.84 -13.14 5.78
CA ASN A 402 -38.04 -12.99 7.23
C ASN A 402 -36.98 -12.13 7.95
N CYS A 403 -36.23 -11.26 7.24
CA CYS A 403 -35.30 -10.32 7.88
C CYS A 403 -36.00 -9.21 8.69
N ASN A 404 -37.24 -8.86 8.34
CA ASN A 404 -38.04 -7.88 9.02
C ASN A 404 -39.19 -8.59 9.73
N ALA A 405 -39.07 -8.79 11.01
CA ALA A 405 -40.14 -9.36 11.82
C ALA A 405 -40.99 -8.21 12.40
N ASP A 406 -42.32 -8.32 12.25
CA ASP A 406 -43.25 -7.34 12.82
C ASP A 406 -43.34 -7.45 14.36
N LYS A 407 -42.91 -8.59 14.92
CA LYS A 407 -42.88 -8.88 16.36
C LYS A 407 -41.66 -9.72 16.73
N PHE A 408 -41.17 -9.53 17.93
CA PHE A 408 -40.14 -10.41 18.49
C PHE A 408 -40.81 -11.63 19.15
N GLU A 409 -40.59 -12.82 18.58
CA GLU A 409 -41.12 -14.10 19.03
C GLU A 409 -40.00 -15.12 19.31
N ASN A 410 -38.83 -14.63 19.81
CA ASN A 410 -37.60 -15.42 20.02
C ASN A 410 -37.09 -16.13 18.75
N GLN A 411 -37.39 -15.57 17.58
CA GLN A 411 -36.87 -16.09 16.30
C GLN A 411 -35.35 -15.96 16.22
N GLU A 412 -34.74 -16.89 15.48
CA GLU A 412 -33.31 -16.86 15.24
C GLU A 412 -32.88 -15.64 14.42
N ILE A 413 -31.61 -15.27 14.55
CA ILE A 413 -31.02 -14.17 13.75
C ILE A 413 -31.12 -14.56 12.28
N PRO A 414 -31.67 -13.69 11.40
CA PRO A 414 -31.79 -13.97 9.99
C PRO A 414 -30.44 -14.29 9.36
N HIS A 415 -30.37 -15.39 8.64
CA HIS A 415 -29.17 -15.79 7.92
C HIS A 415 -29.20 -15.27 6.48
N LEU A 416 -28.29 -14.34 6.16
CA LEU A 416 -28.11 -13.89 4.77
C LEU A 416 -27.26 -14.92 4.01
N PRO A 417 -27.76 -15.50 2.91
CA PRO A 417 -27.01 -16.45 2.12
C PRO A 417 -25.77 -15.78 1.51
N ASP A 418 -24.64 -16.46 1.60
CA ASP A 418 -23.41 -16.02 0.92
C ASP A 418 -23.36 -16.65 -0.47
N ALA A 419 -23.77 -15.88 -1.47
CA ALA A 419 -23.82 -16.28 -2.87
C ALA A 419 -22.50 -16.06 -3.63
N ARG A 420 -21.41 -15.64 -2.95
CA ARG A 420 -20.13 -15.40 -3.61
C ARG A 420 -19.52 -16.72 -4.11
N GLU A 421 -18.96 -16.67 -5.31
CA GLU A 421 -18.29 -17.79 -5.94
C GLU A 421 -17.04 -18.22 -5.13
N GLN A 422 -16.91 -19.52 -4.85
CA GLN A 422 -15.69 -20.09 -4.26
C GLN A 422 -14.68 -20.31 -5.39
N ILE A 423 -13.63 -19.47 -5.46
CA ILE A 423 -12.62 -19.49 -6.52
C ILE A 423 -11.27 -20.01 -6.07
N VAL A 424 -11.06 -20.22 -4.78
CA VAL A 424 -9.85 -20.82 -4.19
C VAL A 424 -10.29 -21.79 -3.09
N ASP A 425 -9.61 -22.94 -2.97
CA ASP A 425 -9.87 -23.88 -1.88
C ASP A 425 -9.71 -23.21 -0.50
N PRO A 426 -10.74 -23.26 0.38
CA PRO A 426 -10.70 -22.56 1.67
C PRO A 426 -9.57 -23.01 2.59
N LEU A 427 -9.17 -24.29 2.52
CA LEU A 427 -8.07 -24.82 3.33
C LEU A 427 -6.73 -24.23 2.87
N SER A 428 -6.51 -24.15 1.55
CA SER A 428 -5.33 -23.52 0.95
C SER A 428 -5.28 -22.02 1.21
N ALA A 429 -6.42 -21.33 1.14
CA ALA A 429 -6.53 -19.90 1.46
C ALA A 429 -6.13 -19.62 2.92
N TYR A 430 -6.58 -20.47 3.85
CA TYR A 430 -6.19 -20.35 5.26
C TYR A 430 -4.72 -20.67 5.50
N GLN A 431 -4.17 -21.73 4.85
CA GLN A 431 -2.73 -22.01 4.90
C GLN A 431 -1.90 -20.81 4.43
N MET A 432 -2.32 -20.18 3.31
CA MET A 432 -1.64 -18.97 2.81
C MET A 432 -1.78 -17.80 3.79
N THR A 433 -2.94 -17.58 4.39
CA THR A 433 -3.17 -16.59 5.45
C THR A 433 -2.21 -16.80 6.62
N SER A 434 -2.09 -18.03 7.12
CA SER A 434 -1.17 -18.40 8.19
C SER A 434 0.31 -18.15 7.82
N ILE A 435 0.70 -18.45 6.57
CA ILE A 435 2.06 -18.18 6.09
C ILE A 435 2.32 -16.66 6.02
N LEU A 436 1.34 -15.88 5.54
CA LEU A 436 1.44 -14.41 5.46
C LEU A 436 1.41 -13.74 6.84
N GLU A 437 0.74 -14.33 7.83
CA GLU A 437 0.86 -13.91 9.23
C GLU A 437 2.28 -14.14 9.74
N GLY A 438 2.92 -15.26 9.35
CA GLY A 438 4.33 -15.52 9.62
C GLY A 438 5.27 -14.44 9.04
N VAL A 439 4.96 -13.86 7.89
CA VAL A 439 5.70 -12.70 7.35
C VAL A 439 5.64 -11.50 8.30
N ALA A 440 4.46 -11.22 8.87
CA ALA A 440 4.27 -10.12 9.82
C ALA A 440 4.89 -10.40 11.20
N GLN A 441 5.03 -11.66 11.58
CA GLN A 441 5.59 -12.05 12.87
C GLN A 441 7.11 -12.26 12.85
N ARG A 442 7.65 -12.89 11.81
CA ARG A 442 9.04 -13.40 11.73
C ARG A 442 9.77 -13.03 10.45
N GLY A 443 9.01 -12.57 9.44
CA GLY A 443 9.50 -12.35 8.09
C GLY A 443 9.87 -10.90 7.80
N THR A 444 9.73 -10.54 6.52
CA THR A 444 10.05 -9.19 5.99
C THR A 444 9.14 -8.08 6.51
N GLY A 445 7.99 -8.43 7.10
CA GLY A 445 7.02 -7.51 7.72
C GLY A 445 7.06 -7.49 9.25
N ALA A 446 8.10 -8.01 9.90
CA ALA A 446 8.15 -8.21 11.37
C ALA A 446 7.94 -6.93 12.21
N ARG A 447 8.11 -5.74 11.62
CA ARG A 447 7.73 -4.46 12.26
C ARG A 447 6.26 -4.43 12.69
N LEU A 448 5.37 -5.12 11.96
CA LEU A 448 3.93 -5.16 12.25
C LEU A 448 3.59 -5.80 13.60
N ARG A 449 4.46 -6.68 14.12
CA ARG A 449 4.27 -7.32 15.43
C ARG A 449 4.04 -6.30 16.56
N SER A 450 4.65 -5.10 16.46
CA SER A 450 4.52 -4.05 17.48
C SER A 450 3.12 -3.41 17.53
N ILE A 451 2.24 -3.69 16.57
CA ILE A 451 0.83 -3.24 16.62
C ILE A 451 0.02 -4.09 17.61
N GLY A 452 0.44 -5.34 17.85
CA GLY A 452 -0.24 -6.26 18.78
C GLY A 452 -1.62 -6.72 18.28
N ARG A 453 -1.74 -6.95 16.97
CA ARG A 453 -2.96 -7.40 16.28
C ARG A 453 -2.62 -8.56 15.33
N HIS A 454 -3.62 -9.39 15.01
CA HIS A 454 -3.51 -10.39 13.96
C HIS A 454 -3.40 -9.69 12.60
N LEU A 455 -2.21 -9.64 12.06
CA LEU A 455 -1.89 -9.02 10.78
C LEU A 455 -1.08 -9.99 9.92
N ALA A 456 -1.41 -9.99 8.65
CA ALA A 456 -0.70 -10.74 7.63
C ALA A 456 -0.31 -9.82 6.46
N GLY A 457 0.69 -10.19 5.67
CA GLY A 457 1.03 -9.37 4.51
C GLY A 457 2.31 -9.79 3.82
N LYS A 458 2.63 -9.06 2.76
CA LYS A 458 3.79 -9.33 1.92
C LYS A 458 4.39 -8.03 1.37
N THR A 459 5.69 -7.91 1.47
CA THR A 459 6.47 -6.86 0.79
C THR A 459 6.64 -7.18 -0.68
N GLY A 460 6.55 -6.18 -1.54
CA GLY A 460 6.95 -6.23 -2.94
C GLY A 460 8.04 -5.20 -3.22
N THR A 461 8.97 -5.57 -4.07
CA THR A 461 10.02 -4.67 -4.58
C THR A 461 10.34 -5.12 -5.99
N SER A 462 10.19 -4.24 -6.96
CA SER A 462 10.57 -4.52 -8.34
C SER A 462 12.09 -4.39 -8.53
N ASN A 463 12.58 -4.82 -9.71
CA ASN A 463 13.97 -4.70 -10.06
C ASN A 463 14.48 -3.26 -9.95
N GLN A 464 15.71 -3.08 -9.46
CA GLN A 464 16.34 -1.78 -9.22
C GLN A 464 15.56 -0.88 -8.23
N ASN A 465 14.69 -1.46 -7.40
CA ASN A 465 13.85 -0.72 -6.43
C ASN A 465 13.05 0.42 -7.08
N LYS A 466 12.43 0.19 -8.24
CA LYS A 466 11.61 1.20 -8.93
C LYS A 466 10.23 1.32 -8.32
N ASP A 467 9.68 0.19 -7.86
CA ASP A 467 8.35 0.07 -7.28
C ASP A 467 8.46 -0.63 -5.92
N ALA A 468 7.91 -0.02 -4.91
CA ALA A 468 7.82 -0.55 -3.55
C ALA A 468 6.36 -0.80 -3.19
N TRP A 469 6.04 -2.04 -2.77
CA TRP A 469 4.70 -2.47 -2.43
C TRP A 469 4.64 -3.03 -1.02
N PHE A 470 3.50 -2.85 -0.39
CA PHE A 470 3.09 -3.66 0.74
C PHE A 470 1.62 -4.01 0.61
N MET A 471 1.32 -5.29 0.53
CA MET A 471 -0.04 -5.82 0.58
C MET A 471 -0.24 -6.52 1.91
N GLY A 472 -1.27 -6.16 2.65
CA GLY A 472 -1.51 -6.80 3.94
C GLY A 472 -2.96 -6.66 4.38
N PHE A 473 -3.29 -7.37 5.45
CA PHE A 473 -4.66 -7.45 5.94
C PHE A 473 -4.73 -7.83 7.43
N SER A 474 -5.82 -7.43 8.07
CA SER A 474 -6.41 -8.05 9.25
C SER A 474 -7.58 -8.96 8.81
N PRO A 475 -8.26 -9.67 9.70
CA PRO A 475 -9.42 -10.49 9.32
C PRO A 475 -10.51 -9.75 8.54
N ASP A 476 -10.70 -8.45 8.76
CA ASP A 476 -11.81 -7.68 8.23
C ASP A 476 -11.40 -6.43 7.42
N LEU A 477 -10.10 -6.23 7.18
CA LEU A 477 -9.61 -5.08 6.44
C LEU A 477 -8.37 -5.43 5.63
N VAL A 478 -8.44 -5.24 4.31
CA VAL A 478 -7.30 -5.40 3.38
C VAL A 478 -6.79 -4.03 2.99
N VAL A 479 -5.48 -3.86 3.01
CA VAL A 479 -4.82 -2.61 2.63
C VAL A 479 -3.67 -2.89 1.68
N GLY A 480 -3.69 -2.19 0.56
CA GLY A 480 -2.60 -2.16 -0.39
C GLY A 480 -1.92 -0.81 -0.39
N VAL A 481 -0.59 -0.81 -0.45
CA VAL A 481 0.23 0.40 -0.57
C VAL A 481 1.23 0.21 -1.70
N TYR A 482 1.35 1.22 -2.52
CA TYR A 482 2.34 1.35 -3.58
C TYR A 482 3.10 2.68 -3.44
N VAL A 483 4.40 2.67 -3.66
CA VAL A 483 5.26 3.86 -3.74
C VAL A 483 6.19 3.71 -4.94
N GLY A 484 6.27 4.75 -5.77
CA GLY A 484 7.11 4.77 -6.97
C GLY A 484 7.08 6.13 -7.67
N PHE A 485 7.93 6.31 -8.66
CA PHE A 485 7.85 7.48 -9.55
C PHE A 485 6.96 7.17 -10.75
N ASP A 486 6.23 8.16 -11.26
CA ASP A 486 5.41 8.00 -12.48
C ASP A 486 6.27 7.58 -13.66
N GLU A 487 7.41 8.22 -13.86
CA GLU A 487 8.48 7.75 -14.73
C GLU A 487 9.35 6.75 -13.96
N PRO A 488 9.35 5.45 -14.34
CA PRO A 488 10.01 4.40 -13.57
C PRO A 488 11.53 4.63 -13.42
N ARG A 489 11.95 5.00 -12.23
CA ARG A 489 13.36 5.14 -11.82
C ARG A 489 13.55 4.60 -10.40
N THR A 490 14.79 4.38 -10.00
CA THR A 490 15.07 3.86 -8.66
C THR A 490 14.56 4.77 -7.55
N LEU A 491 13.96 4.16 -6.53
CA LEU A 491 13.62 4.84 -5.27
C LEU A 491 14.86 5.04 -4.35
N GLY A 492 15.98 4.37 -4.66
CA GLY A 492 17.21 4.36 -3.85
C GLY A 492 17.60 2.94 -3.41
N ARG A 493 18.88 2.75 -3.09
CA ARG A 493 19.43 1.41 -2.80
C ARG A 493 18.76 0.66 -1.66
N ARG A 494 18.21 1.35 -0.66
CA ARG A 494 17.55 0.77 0.52
C ARG A 494 16.04 0.91 0.51
N GLU A 495 15.46 1.53 -0.51
CA GLU A 495 14.03 1.80 -0.61
C GLU A 495 13.28 0.57 -1.18
N THR A 496 13.15 -0.44 -0.33
CA THR A 496 12.36 -1.64 -0.58
C THR A 496 10.90 -1.45 -0.14
N GLY A 497 10.03 -2.40 -0.45
CA GLY A 497 8.67 -2.42 0.09
C GLY A 497 8.61 -2.32 1.62
N ALA A 498 9.61 -2.89 2.32
CA ALA A 498 9.72 -2.78 3.78
C ALA A 498 10.14 -1.38 4.26
N ALA A 499 10.85 -0.61 3.44
CA ALA A 499 11.35 0.72 3.81
C ALA A 499 10.43 1.86 3.37
N ALA A 500 9.78 1.74 2.18
CA ALA A 500 8.96 2.81 1.61
C ALA A 500 7.45 2.57 1.78
N ALA A 501 6.93 1.34 1.56
CA ALA A 501 5.49 1.07 1.60
C ALA A 501 4.98 0.56 2.96
N LEU A 502 5.74 -0.32 3.63
CA LEU A 502 5.35 -0.86 4.95
C LEU A 502 5.13 0.22 6.02
N PRO A 503 5.90 1.33 6.11
CA PRO A 503 5.62 2.39 7.08
C PRO A 503 4.22 3.02 6.92
N ILE A 504 3.77 3.22 5.68
CA ILE A 504 2.43 3.74 5.36
C ILE A 504 1.36 2.75 5.84
N PHE A 505 1.50 1.47 5.47
CA PHE A 505 0.62 0.41 5.94
C PHE A 505 0.58 0.31 7.48
N TYR A 506 1.75 0.35 8.12
CA TYR A 506 1.90 0.29 9.57
C TYR A 506 1.17 1.45 10.27
N GLY A 507 1.40 2.68 9.83
CA GLY A 507 0.75 3.87 10.38
C GLY A 507 -0.77 3.80 10.23
N PHE A 508 -1.24 3.43 9.05
CA PHE A 508 -2.67 3.27 8.78
C PHE A 508 -3.31 2.19 9.66
N MET A 509 -2.77 0.96 9.68
CA MET A 509 -3.36 -0.15 10.44
C MET A 509 -3.31 0.09 11.96
N LYS A 510 -2.25 0.71 12.45
CA LYS A 510 -2.12 1.05 13.89
C LYS A 510 -3.28 1.92 14.36
N GLU A 511 -3.71 2.89 13.56
CA GLU A 511 -4.80 3.80 13.92
C GLU A 511 -6.17 3.25 13.56
N ALA A 512 -6.30 2.61 12.39
CA ALA A 512 -7.56 2.03 11.95
C ALA A 512 -8.06 0.94 12.91
N LEU A 513 -7.14 0.14 13.47
CA LEU A 513 -7.47 -0.95 14.39
C LEU A 513 -7.43 -0.56 15.88
N ALA A 514 -7.09 0.68 16.23
CA ALA A 514 -6.90 1.10 17.62
C ALA A 514 -8.13 0.83 18.51
N SER A 515 -9.33 1.04 17.97
CA SER A 515 -10.61 0.84 18.67
C SER A 515 -11.33 -0.48 18.32
N GLN A 516 -10.73 -1.31 17.46
CA GLN A 516 -11.32 -2.58 17.05
C GLN A 516 -10.88 -3.72 17.98
N PRO A 517 -11.70 -4.75 18.17
CA PRO A 517 -11.28 -5.96 18.88
C PRO A 517 -10.17 -6.68 18.10
N ASP A 518 -9.27 -7.37 18.82
CA ASP A 518 -8.31 -8.25 18.19
C ASP A 518 -8.97 -9.61 17.95
N ILE A 519 -9.29 -9.90 16.68
CA ILE A 519 -9.92 -11.15 16.26
C ILE A 519 -8.91 -11.98 15.48
N PRO A 520 -8.80 -13.30 15.72
CA PRO A 520 -7.94 -14.18 14.94
C PRO A 520 -8.51 -14.40 13.52
N PHE A 521 -7.65 -14.82 12.60
CA PHE A 521 -8.10 -15.23 11.26
C PHE A 521 -9.06 -16.42 11.32
N ARG A 522 -10.11 -16.39 10.50
CA ARG A 522 -11.17 -17.40 10.47
C ARG A 522 -10.65 -18.73 9.91
N MET A 523 -10.53 -19.72 10.78
CA MET A 523 -10.05 -21.04 10.40
C MET A 523 -11.22 -21.88 9.84
N PRO A 524 -11.13 -22.42 8.61
CA PRO A 524 -12.14 -23.30 8.07
C PRO A 524 -12.13 -24.68 8.77
N GLN A 525 -13.27 -25.36 8.74
CA GLN A 525 -13.36 -26.70 9.27
C GLN A 525 -12.42 -27.65 8.49
N GLY A 526 -11.76 -28.56 9.21
CA GLY A 526 -10.83 -29.54 8.65
C GLY A 526 -9.36 -29.18 8.79
N ILE A 527 -8.99 -27.91 9.00
CA ILE A 527 -7.59 -27.55 9.30
C ILE A 527 -7.17 -28.13 10.65
N ARG A 528 -5.99 -28.76 10.67
CA ARG A 528 -5.31 -29.22 11.89
C ARG A 528 -4.15 -28.29 12.21
N LEU A 529 -4.10 -27.83 13.46
CA LEU A 529 -2.98 -27.04 13.98
C LEU A 529 -1.96 -27.95 14.66
N VAL A 530 -0.77 -28.02 14.11
CA VAL A 530 0.29 -28.94 14.58
C VAL A 530 1.54 -28.15 14.96
N ARG A 531 2.16 -28.48 16.08
CA ARG A 531 3.44 -27.90 16.47
C ARG A 531 4.56 -28.55 15.65
N ILE A 532 5.28 -27.74 14.91
CA ILE A 532 6.40 -28.20 14.07
C ILE A 532 7.67 -27.39 14.38
N ASN A 533 8.80 -27.99 14.05
CA ASN A 533 10.06 -27.26 13.96
C ASN A 533 10.04 -26.41 12.69
N HIS A 534 10.19 -25.10 12.83
CA HIS A 534 10.11 -24.13 11.75
C HIS A 534 11.15 -24.35 10.64
N ASP A 535 12.33 -24.85 11.03
CA ASP A 535 13.47 -24.98 10.11
C ASP A 535 13.41 -26.28 9.30
N THR A 536 12.93 -27.37 9.92
CA THR A 536 12.87 -28.68 9.29
C THR A 536 11.48 -29.04 8.75
N GLY A 537 10.43 -28.36 9.21
CA GLY A 537 9.03 -28.69 8.89
C GLY A 537 8.52 -29.98 9.54
N LYS A 538 9.32 -30.68 10.35
CA LYS A 538 8.95 -31.93 11.06
C LYS A 538 8.18 -31.63 12.34
N PRO A 539 7.41 -32.61 12.88
CA PRO A 539 6.78 -32.47 14.19
C PRO A 539 7.79 -32.04 15.26
N ALA A 540 7.39 -31.09 16.10
CA ALA A 540 8.30 -30.53 17.10
C ALA A 540 8.61 -31.53 18.21
N VAL A 541 9.89 -31.59 18.61
CA VAL A 541 10.37 -32.33 19.77
C VAL A 541 10.77 -31.36 20.89
N PRO A 542 10.82 -31.80 22.17
CA PRO A 542 11.10 -30.94 23.31
C PRO A 542 12.41 -30.14 23.22
N THR A 543 13.38 -30.61 22.44
CA THR A 543 14.70 -29.99 22.27
C THR A 543 14.73 -28.90 21.21
N ASP A 544 13.67 -28.74 20.44
CA ASP A 544 13.58 -27.77 19.36
C ASP A 544 13.54 -26.31 19.88
N LYS A 545 14.41 -25.47 19.31
CA LYS A 545 14.50 -24.04 19.66
C LYS A 545 13.54 -23.16 18.87
N SER A 546 13.15 -23.61 17.68
CA SER A 546 12.32 -22.84 16.74
C SER A 546 11.03 -23.60 16.46
N VAL A 547 10.04 -23.48 17.35
CA VAL A 547 8.75 -24.15 17.23
C VAL A 547 7.66 -23.17 16.85
N ILE A 548 6.87 -23.54 15.85
CA ILE A 548 5.68 -22.80 15.41
C ILE A 548 4.47 -23.71 15.37
N VAL A 549 3.28 -23.10 15.29
CA VAL A 549 2.04 -23.80 14.99
C VAL A 549 1.79 -23.70 13.50
N GLU A 550 1.67 -24.84 12.82
CA GLU A 550 1.42 -24.94 11.38
C GLU A 550 0.00 -25.39 11.09
N ALA A 551 -0.58 -24.79 10.05
CA ALA A 551 -1.91 -25.17 9.55
C ALA A 551 -1.77 -26.23 8.46
N LEU A 552 -2.22 -27.45 8.76
CA LEU A 552 -2.16 -28.58 7.85
C LEU A 552 -3.57 -29.02 7.41
N LYS A 553 -3.68 -29.47 6.16
CA LYS A 553 -4.89 -30.06 5.62
C LYS A 553 -5.20 -31.41 6.31
N PRO A 554 -6.45 -31.88 6.32
CA PRO A 554 -6.85 -33.09 7.06
C PRO A 554 -6.19 -34.36 6.51
N ASP A 555 -5.91 -34.40 5.24
CA ASP A 555 -5.28 -35.51 4.50
C ASP A 555 -3.76 -35.57 4.64
N PHE A 556 -3.14 -34.52 5.20
CA PHE A 556 -1.69 -34.48 5.41
C PHE A 556 -1.30 -35.38 6.62
N ASP A 557 -0.40 -36.31 6.41
CA ASP A 557 0.10 -37.24 7.42
C ASP A 557 1.64 -37.28 7.37
N PHE A 558 2.30 -37.00 8.49
CA PHE A 558 3.75 -37.05 8.58
C PHE A 558 4.30 -38.47 8.43
N ASP A 559 3.53 -39.50 8.80
CA ASP A 559 3.96 -40.89 8.76
C ASP A 559 3.75 -41.53 7.39
N LYS A 560 2.75 -41.04 6.63
CA LYS A 560 2.41 -41.56 5.30
C LYS A 560 2.90 -40.66 4.17
N GLY A 561 3.02 -39.36 4.42
CA GLY A 561 3.45 -38.37 3.46
C GLY A 561 4.92 -38.07 3.61
N ARG A 562 5.74 -38.50 2.66
CA ARG A 562 7.10 -37.98 2.57
C ARG A 562 7.04 -36.49 2.31
N GLN A 563 7.70 -35.70 3.16
CA GLN A 563 7.95 -34.28 2.90
C GLN A 563 8.62 -34.13 1.54
N ARG A 564 7.99 -33.41 0.61
CA ARG A 564 8.55 -33.19 -0.73
C ARG A 564 9.83 -32.39 -0.63
N VAL A 565 10.80 -32.71 -1.49
CA VAL A 565 12.04 -31.95 -1.65
C VAL A 565 12.12 -31.46 -3.09
N ILE A 566 11.96 -30.16 -3.29
CA ILE A 566 11.87 -29.53 -4.61
C ILE A 566 13.21 -28.98 -5.02
N GLY A 567 13.72 -29.41 -6.20
CA GLY A 567 14.92 -28.89 -6.84
C GLY A 567 16.23 -29.54 -6.32
N SER A 568 16.17 -30.65 -5.58
CA SER A 568 17.32 -31.54 -5.38
C SER A 568 17.30 -32.64 -6.45
N ASN A 569 18.47 -33.01 -6.99
CA ASN A 569 18.63 -34.11 -7.94
C ASN A 569 18.56 -35.50 -7.28
N THR A 570 18.10 -35.59 -6.04
CA THR A 570 17.83 -36.87 -5.41
C THR A 570 16.53 -37.41 -5.99
N GLU A 571 16.61 -38.24 -7.02
CA GLU A 571 15.61 -39.24 -7.31
C GLU A 571 15.32 -39.98 -6.00
N ALA A 572 14.05 -40.17 -5.67
CA ALA A 572 13.67 -40.99 -4.53
C ALA A 572 14.19 -42.40 -4.80
N GLU A 573 15.33 -42.76 -4.21
CA GLU A 573 15.71 -44.16 -4.06
C GLU A 573 14.62 -44.79 -3.20
N ASP A 574 13.91 -45.74 -3.79
CA ASP A 574 13.03 -46.66 -3.11
C ASP A 574 13.91 -47.50 -2.15
N GLU A 575 14.11 -47.00 -0.92
CA GLU A 575 14.65 -47.79 0.17
C GLU A 575 13.53 -48.71 0.72
N ASN A 576 13.36 -49.80 0.03
CA ASN A 576 12.85 -51.04 0.62
C ASN A 576 14.06 -51.99 0.65
N GLU A 577 14.92 -51.84 1.68
CA GLU A 577 15.73 -52.96 2.24
C GLU A 577 16.56 -52.38 3.41
N GLY A 578 16.46 -53.08 4.52
CA GLY A 578 17.22 -52.72 5.73
C GLY A 578 18.73 -52.91 5.55
N GLY A 579 19.49 -51.96 6.08
CA GLY A 579 20.93 -52.00 6.14
C GLY A 579 21.49 -50.87 6.99
N GLU A 580 22.06 -51.25 8.13
CA GLU A 580 22.87 -50.40 9.00
C GLU A 580 24.02 -49.75 8.25
N GLY A 581 24.23 -48.45 8.41
CA GLY A 581 25.40 -47.76 7.88
C GLY A 581 25.44 -46.31 8.33
N GLY A 582 26.12 -46.07 9.46
CA GLY A 582 26.29 -44.76 10.04
C GLY A 582 27.24 -43.84 9.28
N ALA A 583 27.08 -42.58 9.59
CA ALA A 583 28.05 -41.47 9.53
C ALA A 583 28.66 -41.12 8.19
N LEU A 584 28.33 -39.90 7.77
CA LEU A 584 29.30 -38.92 7.26
C LEU A 584 28.58 -37.61 6.88
N PHE A 585 28.37 -36.75 7.86
CA PHE A 585 28.27 -35.30 7.64
C PHE A 585 29.25 -34.60 8.59
N GLU A 586 30.52 -34.60 8.19
CA GLU A 586 31.50 -33.68 8.74
C GLU A 586 31.64 -32.44 7.86
N ASN A 587 31.48 -31.29 8.50
CA ASN A 587 32.10 -29.99 8.28
C ASN A 587 32.67 -29.68 6.89
N ALA A 588 31.97 -28.79 6.17
CA ALA A 588 32.60 -27.92 5.20
C ALA A 588 32.41 -26.45 5.63
N SER A 589 33.15 -26.03 6.65
CA SER A 589 33.59 -24.66 6.87
C SER A 589 35.06 -24.58 6.47
N GLU A 590 35.34 -23.52 5.67
CA GLU A 590 36.66 -23.02 5.29
C GLU A 590 37.13 -23.29 3.84
N ASN A 591 37.39 -22.13 3.22
CA ASN A 591 38.18 -21.89 2.00
C ASN A 591 37.50 -21.96 0.65
N SER A 592 37.06 -20.77 0.17
CA SER A 592 37.43 -20.32 -1.17
C SER A 592 37.32 -18.80 -1.29
N ASN A 593 38.46 -18.15 -1.20
CA ASN A 593 38.70 -16.86 -1.84
C ASN A 593 38.52 -17.01 -3.34
N PHE A 594 37.41 -16.48 -3.86
CA PHE A 594 37.26 -16.20 -5.28
C PHE A 594 37.20 -14.67 -5.47
N GLN A 595 38.29 -14.12 -5.97
CA GLN A 595 38.35 -12.78 -6.52
C GLN A 595 37.37 -12.69 -7.70
N LEU A 596 36.38 -11.80 -7.57
CA LEU A 596 35.50 -11.39 -8.67
C LEU A 596 36.20 -10.26 -9.43
N GLY A 597 36.64 -10.57 -10.66
CA GLY A 597 36.90 -9.59 -11.68
C GLY A 597 35.63 -8.79 -11.97
N ALA A 598 35.78 -7.49 -11.99
CA ALA A 598 34.80 -6.57 -12.51
C ALA A 598 34.66 -6.79 -14.02
N GLU A 599 33.38 -6.78 -14.53
CA GLU A 599 32.99 -6.06 -15.74
C GLU A 599 31.57 -6.47 -16.18
N TYR A 600 30.79 -5.41 -16.45
CA TYR A 600 29.47 -5.25 -17.02
C TYR A 600 28.27 -5.39 -16.08
#